data_1ec868a2b9b08598e56837be40126c5e
#
_entry.id   1ec868a2b9b08598e56837be40126c5e
#
_cell.length_a   1.000
_cell.length_b   1.000
_cell.length_c   1.000
_cell.angle_alpha   90.00
_cell.angle_beta   90.00
_cell.angle_gamma   90.00
#
_symmetry.space_group_name_H-M   'P 1'
#
loop_
_entity.id
_entity.type
_entity.pdbx_description
1 polymer ?
#
loop_
_entity_poly.entity_id
_entity_poly.type
_entity_poly.pdbx_seq_one_letter_code
_entity_poly.pdbx_strand_id
1 'polypeptide(L)'
;MLLAIDIGNTHTVIGVYAGDSLRAMWRIATNRKAAADELRIVFSTLFSLEGLDLRQVRASAVASVVPQLTRAWMQAIEDATGTLSLVCNAETAAGLFDADYPNPREIGADRVADAVAARALYGAPVVVVDFGTATNIEVIDRDGRFRGGVIAPGVQTSANALFTHGAQLPDIALVAPPAVIGTNTVEAIQSGIMLGEADRVDGLVRRIFDQLGYSAKVIATGGLAAVVERYSSTIDEVNTELTLEGLRLIADRAYR
;
A
#
# COMPACT_ATOMS: atom_id res chain seq x y z
N MET A 1 6.08 -16.06 15.18
CA MET A 1 6.00 -14.77 14.46
C MET A 1 5.25 -14.98 13.14
N LEU A 2 4.62 -13.94 12.62
CA LEU A 2 3.99 -13.90 11.29
C LEU A 2 4.80 -12.95 10.40
N LEU A 3 5.04 -13.35 9.15
CA LEU A 3 5.72 -12.56 8.14
C LEU A 3 4.69 -12.06 7.12
N ALA A 4 4.56 -10.74 6.98
CA ALA A 4 3.71 -10.10 6.00
C ALA A 4 4.59 -9.40 4.95
N ILE A 5 4.34 -9.65 3.65
CA ILE A 5 5.12 -9.05 2.57
C ILE A 5 4.17 -8.45 1.53
N ASP A 6 4.33 -7.17 1.29
CA ASP A 6 3.67 -6.46 0.19
C ASP A 6 4.67 -6.19 -0.94
N ILE A 7 4.44 -6.80 -2.11
CA ILE A 7 5.31 -6.72 -3.28
C ILE A 7 4.69 -5.76 -4.28
N GLY A 8 5.01 -4.48 -4.11
CA GLY A 8 4.63 -3.42 -5.04
C GLY A 8 5.57 -3.34 -6.26
N ASN A 9 5.17 -2.52 -7.25
CA ASN A 9 5.94 -2.33 -8.48
C ASN A 9 7.29 -1.63 -8.29
N THR A 10 7.39 -0.76 -7.28
CA THR A 10 8.59 0.06 -6.99
C THR A 10 9.29 -0.39 -5.71
N HIS A 11 8.52 -0.70 -4.67
CA HIS A 11 9.03 -1.12 -3.38
C HIS A 11 8.34 -2.41 -2.93
N THR A 12 9.10 -3.22 -2.20
CA THR A 12 8.59 -4.35 -1.43
C THR A 12 8.69 -3.99 0.05
N VAL A 13 7.58 -4.10 0.77
CA VAL A 13 7.51 -3.83 2.22
C VAL A 13 7.37 -5.15 2.95
N ILE A 14 8.19 -5.33 3.97
CA ILE A 14 8.27 -6.57 4.76
C ILE A 14 7.99 -6.22 6.21
N GLY A 15 7.01 -6.88 6.82
CA GLY A 15 6.65 -6.73 8.23
C GLY A 15 6.75 -8.04 8.99
N VAL A 16 7.22 -7.99 10.22
CA VAL A 16 7.28 -9.14 11.14
C VAL A 16 6.44 -8.84 12.38
N TYR A 17 5.46 -9.69 12.63
CA TYR A 17 4.55 -9.56 13.76
C TYR A 17 4.79 -10.63 14.83
N ALA A 18 4.66 -10.23 16.09
CA ALA A 18 4.53 -11.13 17.25
C ALA A 18 3.16 -10.88 17.90
N GLY A 19 2.19 -11.76 17.64
CA GLY A 19 0.79 -11.46 17.88
C GLY A 19 0.34 -10.25 17.05
N ASP A 20 -0.28 -9.28 17.68
CA ASP A 20 -0.74 -8.05 17.05
C ASP A 20 0.33 -6.93 16.97
N SER A 21 1.53 -7.18 17.50
CA SER A 21 2.59 -6.17 17.55
C SER A 21 3.54 -6.30 16.37
N LEU A 22 3.70 -5.24 15.59
CA LEU A 22 4.73 -5.12 14.58
C LEU A 22 6.10 -4.99 15.26
N ARG A 23 6.99 -5.93 15.00
CA ARG A 23 8.33 -6.01 15.63
C ARG A 23 9.40 -5.35 14.78
N ALA A 24 9.26 -5.47 13.46
CA ALA A 24 10.16 -4.87 12.50
C ALA A 24 9.43 -4.64 11.18
N MET A 25 9.81 -3.59 10.49
CA MET A 25 9.34 -3.30 9.13
C MET A 25 10.51 -2.79 8.29
N TRP A 26 10.61 -3.29 7.08
CA TRP A 26 11.62 -2.86 6.11
C TRP A 26 10.96 -2.56 4.77
N ARG A 27 11.55 -1.60 4.08
CA ARG A 27 11.18 -1.23 2.70
C ARG A 27 12.41 -1.37 1.82
N ILE A 28 12.33 -2.21 0.81
CA ILE A 28 13.40 -2.42 -0.16
C ILE A 28 12.90 -2.09 -1.57
N ALA A 29 13.82 -1.80 -2.48
CA ALA A 29 13.46 -1.62 -3.89
C ALA A 29 13.02 -2.96 -4.50
N THR A 30 11.97 -2.94 -5.31
CA THR A 30 11.50 -4.13 -6.02
C THR A 30 12.38 -4.42 -7.23
N ASN A 31 13.25 -5.43 -7.11
CA ASN A 31 14.00 -5.95 -8.26
C ASN A 31 13.18 -7.04 -8.96
N ARG A 32 12.56 -6.71 -10.09
CA ARG A 32 11.70 -7.62 -10.85
C ARG A 32 12.39 -8.86 -11.40
N LYS A 33 13.74 -8.88 -11.39
CA LYS A 33 14.57 -9.99 -11.89
C LYS A 33 15.21 -10.81 -10.76
N ALA A 34 14.90 -10.48 -9.49
CA ALA A 34 15.51 -11.16 -8.36
C ALA A 34 15.12 -12.65 -8.34
N ALA A 35 16.13 -13.50 -8.15
CA ALA A 35 15.95 -14.92 -7.92
C ALA A 35 15.60 -15.20 -6.45
N ALA A 36 15.00 -16.36 -6.17
CA ALA A 36 14.62 -16.75 -4.81
C ALA A 36 15.79 -16.73 -3.82
N ASP A 37 16.97 -17.17 -4.25
CA ASP A 37 18.19 -17.15 -3.40
C ASP A 37 18.64 -15.73 -3.05
N GLU A 38 18.55 -14.77 -3.98
CA GLU A 38 18.85 -13.37 -3.71
C GLU A 38 17.89 -12.78 -2.68
N LEU A 39 16.58 -13.04 -2.85
CA LEU A 39 15.56 -12.60 -1.91
C LEU A 39 15.75 -13.24 -0.54
N ARG A 40 16.12 -14.54 -0.48
CA ARG A 40 16.40 -15.25 0.76
C ARG A 40 17.58 -14.61 1.51
N ILE A 41 18.66 -14.24 0.80
CA ILE A 41 19.82 -13.56 1.40
C ILE A 41 19.39 -12.20 1.97
N VAL A 42 18.66 -11.41 1.18
CA VAL A 42 18.21 -10.08 1.61
C VAL A 42 17.40 -10.17 2.88
N PHE A 43 16.34 -10.96 2.91
CA PHE A 43 15.48 -10.96 4.09
C PHE A 43 16.08 -11.70 5.29
N SER A 44 16.95 -12.72 5.07
CA SER A 44 17.71 -13.32 6.15
C SER A 44 18.67 -12.32 6.81
N THR A 45 19.27 -11.45 6.01
CA THR A 45 20.11 -10.36 6.51
C THR A 45 19.30 -9.36 7.33
N LEU A 46 18.13 -8.95 6.84
CA LEU A 46 17.23 -8.03 7.56
C LEU A 46 16.83 -8.59 8.93
N PHE A 47 16.45 -9.86 8.98
CA PHE A 47 16.15 -10.55 10.25
C PHE A 47 17.34 -10.55 11.20
N SER A 48 18.52 -10.87 10.69
CA SER A 48 19.76 -10.90 11.50
C SER A 48 20.09 -9.52 12.07
N LEU A 49 19.89 -8.44 11.31
CA LEU A 49 20.16 -7.07 11.77
C LEU A 49 19.29 -6.66 12.96
N GLU A 50 18.06 -7.18 13.04
CA GLU A 50 17.13 -6.93 14.14
C GLU A 50 17.20 -8.01 15.25
N GLY A 51 18.11 -8.97 15.13
CA GLY A 51 18.23 -10.07 16.08
C GLY A 51 17.02 -11.03 16.08
N LEU A 52 16.28 -11.08 14.98
CA LEU A 52 15.13 -11.95 14.81
C LEU A 52 15.54 -13.32 14.26
N ASP A 53 14.86 -14.38 14.71
CA ASP A 53 15.13 -15.75 14.27
C ASP A 53 14.05 -16.20 13.27
N LEU A 54 14.48 -16.49 12.04
CA LEU A 54 13.62 -17.00 10.95
C LEU A 54 12.87 -18.29 11.34
N ARG A 55 13.46 -19.12 12.19
CA ARG A 55 12.83 -20.35 12.68
C ARG A 55 11.61 -20.11 13.57
N GLN A 56 11.40 -18.87 14.03
CA GLN A 56 10.21 -18.49 14.78
C GLN A 56 9.04 -18.04 13.91
N VAL A 57 9.23 -17.90 12.59
CA VAL A 57 8.15 -17.64 11.64
C VAL A 57 7.29 -18.90 11.53
N ARG A 58 5.99 -18.78 11.80
CA ARG A 58 5.02 -19.88 11.78
C ARG A 58 3.91 -19.66 10.75
N ALA A 59 3.78 -18.45 10.25
CA ALA A 59 2.81 -18.07 9.25
C ALA A 59 3.40 -16.99 8.35
N SER A 60 2.99 -16.95 7.10
CA SER A 60 3.37 -15.88 6.17
C SER A 60 2.24 -15.55 5.21
N ALA A 61 2.09 -14.27 4.88
CA ALA A 61 1.17 -13.78 3.86
C ALA A 61 1.87 -12.83 2.91
N VAL A 62 1.53 -12.95 1.63
CA VAL A 62 2.12 -12.16 0.55
C VAL A 62 1.00 -11.51 -0.25
N ALA A 63 0.98 -10.17 -0.33
CA ALA A 63 0.32 -9.43 -1.38
C ALA A 63 1.31 -9.18 -2.51
N SER A 64 0.88 -9.27 -3.75
CA SER A 64 1.76 -9.01 -4.88
C SER A 64 0.98 -8.49 -6.08
N VAL A 65 1.46 -7.37 -6.61
CA VAL A 65 1.06 -6.83 -7.92
C VAL A 65 2.14 -7.07 -8.99
N VAL A 66 3.13 -7.94 -8.69
CA VAL A 66 4.24 -8.33 -9.57
C VAL A 66 4.28 -9.86 -9.70
N PRO A 67 3.45 -10.48 -10.57
CA PRO A 67 3.24 -11.93 -10.62
C PRO A 67 4.53 -12.74 -10.75
N GLN A 68 5.51 -12.25 -11.50
CA GLN A 68 6.80 -12.93 -11.69
C GLN A 68 7.63 -13.04 -10.42
N LEU A 69 7.48 -12.13 -9.46
CA LEU A 69 8.17 -12.16 -8.17
C LEU A 69 7.44 -12.97 -7.11
N THR A 70 6.13 -13.14 -7.23
CA THR A 70 5.34 -13.87 -6.22
C THR A 70 5.93 -15.24 -5.96
N ARG A 71 6.22 -16.02 -7.01
CA ARG A 71 6.81 -17.36 -6.86
C ARG A 71 8.20 -17.31 -6.23
N ALA A 72 9.05 -16.36 -6.63
CA ALA A 72 10.41 -16.24 -6.10
C ALA A 72 10.38 -15.90 -4.59
N TRP A 73 9.49 -15.00 -4.16
CA TRP A 73 9.29 -14.69 -2.75
C TRP A 73 8.76 -15.88 -1.96
N MET A 74 7.73 -16.57 -2.47
CA MET A 74 7.19 -17.77 -1.81
C MET A 74 8.28 -18.82 -1.60
N GLN A 75 9.10 -19.10 -2.61
CA GLN A 75 10.21 -20.03 -2.51
C GLN A 75 11.27 -19.56 -1.50
N ALA A 76 11.65 -18.29 -1.53
CA ALA A 76 12.62 -17.71 -0.60
C ALA A 76 12.14 -17.82 0.87
N ILE A 77 10.85 -17.60 1.11
CA ILE A 77 10.26 -17.73 2.45
C ILE A 77 10.25 -19.20 2.90
N GLU A 78 9.79 -20.10 2.04
CA GLU A 78 9.73 -21.53 2.33
C GLU A 78 11.12 -22.08 2.64
N ASP A 79 12.13 -21.77 1.82
CA ASP A 79 13.52 -22.22 2.00
C ASP A 79 14.16 -21.70 3.30
N ALA A 80 13.77 -20.51 3.75
CA ALA A 80 14.34 -19.90 4.93
C ALA A 80 13.61 -20.22 6.24
N THR A 81 12.30 -20.44 6.18
CA THR A 81 11.43 -20.57 7.37
C THR A 81 10.76 -21.95 7.47
N GLY A 82 10.69 -22.71 6.38
CA GLY A 82 9.90 -23.93 6.28
C GLY A 82 8.37 -23.67 6.23
N THR A 83 7.93 -22.41 6.03
CA THR A 83 6.53 -22.02 6.07
C THR A 83 6.03 -21.73 4.67
N LEU A 84 4.90 -22.35 4.28
CA LEU A 84 4.19 -21.99 3.04
C LEU A 84 3.48 -20.66 3.22
N SER A 85 3.61 -19.80 2.22
CA SER A 85 2.99 -18.47 2.25
C SER A 85 1.56 -18.49 1.74
N LEU A 86 0.65 -17.82 2.44
CA LEU A 86 -0.66 -17.47 1.94
C LEU A 86 -0.53 -16.33 0.91
N VAL A 87 -1.04 -16.53 -0.29
CA VAL A 87 -1.13 -15.44 -1.29
C VAL A 87 -2.46 -14.71 -1.09
N CYS A 88 -2.37 -13.41 -0.77
CA CYS A 88 -3.52 -12.56 -0.56
C CYS A 88 -4.28 -12.33 -1.88
N ASN A 89 -5.58 -12.52 -1.85
CA ASN A 89 -6.54 -12.14 -2.87
C ASN A 89 -7.96 -12.16 -2.25
N ALA A 90 -8.97 -11.80 -3.03
CA ALA A 90 -10.36 -11.76 -2.55
C ALA A 90 -10.88 -13.12 -2.03
N GLU A 91 -10.40 -14.24 -2.59
CA GLU A 91 -10.82 -15.59 -2.17
C GLU A 91 -10.16 -15.99 -0.85
N THR A 92 -8.84 -15.76 -0.70
CA THR A 92 -8.11 -16.08 0.52
C THR A 92 -8.48 -15.17 1.69
N ALA A 93 -8.97 -13.97 1.39
CA ALA A 93 -9.51 -13.02 2.37
C ALA A 93 -11.01 -13.24 2.69
N ALA A 94 -11.65 -14.28 2.14
CA ALA A 94 -13.08 -14.53 2.32
C ALA A 94 -13.49 -14.52 3.79
N GLY A 95 -14.60 -13.82 4.09
CA GLY A 95 -15.12 -13.63 5.45
C GLY A 95 -14.50 -12.46 6.22
N LEU A 96 -13.36 -11.89 5.76
CA LEU A 96 -12.86 -10.59 6.16
C LEU A 96 -13.07 -9.54 5.05
N PHE A 97 -13.09 -9.98 3.79
CA PHE A 97 -13.32 -9.17 2.61
C PHE A 97 -14.62 -9.60 1.92
N ASP A 98 -15.50 -8.65 1.66
CA ASP A 98 -16.71 -8.79 0.86
C ASP A 98 -16.74 -7.67 -0.17
N ALA A 99 -17.00 -7.98 -1.43
CA ALA A 99 -16.96 -7.01 -2.52
C ALA A 99 -18.27 -7.03 -3.32
N ASP A 100 -18.86 -5.86 -3.48
CA ASP A 100 -19.90 -5.61 -4.49
C ASP A 100 -19.19 -5.17 -5.80
N TYR A 101 -18.51 -6.14 -6.42
CA TYR A 101 -17.67 -5.93 -7.59
C TYR A 101 -17.86 -7.07 -8.59
N PRO A 102 -18.07 -6.78 -9.89
CA PRO A 102 -18.43 -7.80 -10.88
C PRO A 102 -17.44 -8.97 -10.96
N ASN A 103 -16.15 -8.69 -10.81
CA ASN A 103 -15.09 -9.70 -10.79
C ASN A 103 -14.10 -9.42 -9.65
N PRO A 104 -14.30 -9.95 -8.45
CA PRO A 104 -13.42 -9.72 -7.30
C PRO A 104 -11.97 -10.18 -7.52
N ARG A 105 -11.70 -11.07 -8.49
CA ARG A 105 -10.34 -11.53 -8.83
C ARG A 105 -9.48 -10.45 -9.49
N GLU A 106 -10.10 -9.40 -10.04
CA GLU A 106 -9.38 -8.26 -10.64
C GLU A 106 -8.88 -7.25 -9.60
N ILE A 107 -9.33 -7.37 -8.34
CA ILE A 107 -8.92 -6.48 -7.27
C ILE A 107 -7.50 -6.85 -6.85
N GLY A 108 -6.59 -5.87 -6.90
CA GLY A 108 -5.20 -6.05 -6.47
C GLY A 108 -5.11 -6.54 -5.02
N ALA A 109 -4.11 -7.38 -4.75
CA ALA A 109 -3.92 -7.99 -3.43
C ALA A 109 -3.66 -6.94 -2.32
N ASP A 110 -2.95 -5.86 -2.65
CA ASP A 110 -2.73 -4.68 -1.82
C ASP A 110 -4.06 -4.02 -1.42
N ARG A 111 -4.94 -3.78 -2.39
CA ARG A 111 -6.26 -3.18 -2.17
C ARG A 111 -7.18 -4.05 -1.33
N VAL A 112 -7.09 -5.39 -1.47
CA VAL A 112 -7.81 -6.34 -0.61
C VAL A 112 -7.30 -6.24 0.83
N ALA A 113 -5.98 -6.22 1.03
CA ALA A 113 -5.38 -6.10 2.34
C ALA A 113 -5.74 -4.77 3.02
N ASP A 114 -5.65 -3.64 2.29
CA ASP A 114 -6.01 -2.31 2.78
C ASP A 114 -7.47 -2.24 3.22
N ALA A 115 -8.40 -2.78 2.41
CA ALA A 115 -9.81 -2.81 2.74
C ALA A 115 -10.11 -3.65 4.00
N VAL A 116 -9.44 -4.80 4.14
CA VAL A 116 -9.56 -5.66 5.35
C VAL A 116 -9.08 -4.92 6.59
N ALA A 117 -7.89 -4.30 6.53
CA ALA A 117 -7.33 -3.57 7.65
C ALA A 117 -8.18 -2.34 8.01
N ALA A 118 -8.53 -1.53 7.02
CA ALA A 118 -9.32 -0.32 7.24
C ALA A 118 -10.66 -0.63 7.91
N ARG A 119 -11.39 -1.64 7.41
CA ARG A 119 -12.63 -2.08 8.03
C ARG A 119 -12.45 -2.60 9.45
N ALA A 120 -11.38 -3.36 9.70
CA ALA A 120 -11.12 -3.95 11.01
C ALA A 120 -10.71 -2.91 12.06
N LEU A 121 -9.89 -1.93 11.69
CA LEU A 121 -9.33 -0.94 12.60
C LEU A 121 -10.25 0.29 12.80
N TYR A 122 -10.92 0.71 11.73
CA TYR A 122 -11.67 1.98 11.71
C TYR A 122 -13.18 1.80 11.57
N GLY A 123 -13.62 0.57 11.30
CA GLY A 123 -15.03 0.27 11.05
C GLY A 123 -15.46 0.61 9.63
N ALA A 124 -16.78 0.73 9.42
CA ALA A 124 -17.39 1.09 8.15
C ALA A 124 -18.47 2.16 8.37
N PRO A 125 -18.64 3.12 7.45
CA PRO A 125 -17.93 3.28 6.17
C PRO A 125 -16.53 3.86 6.33
N VAL A 126 -15.60 3.46 5.45
CA VAL A 126 -14.23 3.97 5.41
C VAL A 126 -13.73 4.08 3.96
N VAL A 127 -12.94 5.10 3.68
CA VAL A 127 -12.23 5.31 2.42
C VAL A 127 -10.74 5.21 2.70
N VAL A 128 -10.01 4.44 1.91
CA VAL A 128 -8.55 4.36 1.98
C VAL A 128 -7.97 5.11 0.79
N VAL A 129 -6.90 5.87 1.02
CA VAL A 129 -6.10 6.51 -0.03
C VAL A 129 -4.68 6.01 0.09
N ASP A 130 -4.25 5.13 -0.83
CA ASP A 130 -2.87 4.64 -0.88
C ASP A 130 -2.02 5.47 -1.84
N PHE A 131 -0.98 6.13 -1.29
CA PHE A 131 0.00 6.93 -2.04
C PHE A 131 1.23 6.09 -2.40
N GLY A 132 1.06 5.18 -3.35
CA GLY A 132 2.07 4.29 -3.89
C GLY A 132 2.60 4.71 -5.27
N THR A 133 2.94 3.71 -6.10
CA THR A 133 3.27 3.90 -7.53
C THR A 133 2.08 4.47 -8.30
N ALA A 134 0.90 4.02 -7.98
CA ALA A 134 -0.38 4.67 -8.26
C ALA A 134 -0.89 5.33 -6.98
N THR A 135 -1.79 6.31 -7.11
CA THR A 135 -2.66 6.73 -6.02
C THR A 135 -3.97 6.00 -6.18
N ASN A 136 -4.23 5.09 -5.26
CA ASN A 136 -5.48 4.32 -5.21
C ASN A 136 -6.42 4.91 -4.18
N ILE A 137 -7.72 4.87 -4.46
CA ILE A 137 -8.77 5.20 -3.48
C ILE A 137 -9.70 3.99 -3.42
N GLU A 138 -9.80 3.34 -2.27
CA GLU A 138 -10.68 2.22 -1.99
C GLU A 138 -11.88 2.70 -1.18
N VAL A 139 -13.07 2.25 -1.59
CA VAL A 139 -14.33 2.62 -0.94
C VAL A 139 -14.95 1.40 -0.28
N ILE A 140 -15.07 1.44 1.04
CA ILE A 140 -15.78 0.46 1.85
C ILE A 140 -17.05 1.15 2.37
N ASP A 141 -18.23 0.66 1.96
CA ASP A 141 -19.51 1.25 2.31
C ASP A 141 -19.92 0.96 3.76
N ARG A 142 -21.08 1.51 4.16
CA ARG A 142 -21.61 1.35 5.52
C ARG A 142 -21.95 -0.10 5.89
N ASP A 143 -22.14 -0.97 4.90
CA ASP A 143 -22.36 -2.40 5.12
C ASP A 143 -21.05 -3.20 5.20
N GLY A 144 -19.91 -2.50 5.10
CA GLY A 144 -18.56 -3.05 5.14
C GLY A 144 -18.15 -3.75 3.84
N ARG A 145 -18.80 -3.44 2.72
CA ARG A 145 -18.50 -4.01 1.40
C ARG A 145 -17.58 -3.11 0.60
N PHE A 146 -16.60 -3.70 -0.03
CA PHE A 146 -15.77 -3.02 -1.01
C PHE A 146 -16.58 -2.69 -2.26
N ARG A 147 -16.70 -1.39 -2.59
CA ARG A 147 -17.51 -0.88 -3.70
C ARG A 147 -16.68 -0.56 -4.95
N GLY A 148 -15.38 -0.78 -4.88
CA GLY A 148 -14.44 -0.32 -5.92
C GLY A 148 -13.69 0.93 -5.48
N GLY A 149 -13.37 1.80 -6.43
CA GLY A 149 -12.60 3.00 -6.12
C GLY A 149 -12.01 3.68 -7.32
N VAL A 150 -10.89 4.38 -7.12
CA VAL A 150 -10.19 5.15 -8.15
C VAL A 150 -8.74 4.70 -8.23
N ILE A 151 -8.17 4.67 -9.43
CA ILE A 151 -6.74 4.45 -9.67
C ILE A 151 -6.23 5.61 -10.51
N ALA A 152 -5.22 6.30 -10.03
CA ALA A 152 -4.59 7.42 -10.72
C ALA A 152 -3.06 7.28 -10.68
N PRO A 153 -2.30 7.97 -11.54
CA PRO A 153 -0.86 8.00 -11.43
C PRO A 153 -0.43 8.56 -10.06
N GLY A 154 0.49 7.87 -9.37
CA GLY A 154 1.02 8.37 -8.10
C GLY A 154 1.89 9.61 -8.26
N VAL A 155 2.19 10.28 -7.15
CA VAL A 155 2.98 11.52 -7.11
C VAL A 155 4.33 11.37 -7.82
N GLN A 156 5.11 10.34 -7.46
CA GLN A 156 6.41 10.09 -8.10
C GLN A 156 6.27 9.72 -9.59
N THR A 157 5.23 8.96 -9.94
CA THR A 157 4.96 8.58 -11.33
C THR A 157 4.62 9.81 -12.16
N SER A 158 3.80 10.71 -11.64
CA SER A 158 3.44 11.97 -12.28
C SER A 158 4.65 12.89 -12.47
N ALA A 159 5.49 13.01 -11.45
CA ALA A 159 6.75 13.77 -11.52
C ALA A 159 7.68 13.19 -12.60
N ASN A 160 7.92 11.87 -12.58
CA ASN A 160 8.78 11.19 -13.54
C ASN A 160 8.27 11.35 -14.99
N ALA A 161 6.94 11.35 -15.20
CA ALA A 161 6.37 11.58 -16.53
C ALA A 161 6.71 12.97 -17.07
N LEU A 162 6.67 14.01 -16.24
CA LEU A 162 7.09 15.36 -16.62
C LEU A 162 8.58 15.39 -16.98
N PHE A 163 9.46 14.75 -16.21
CA PHE A 163 10.91 14.75 -16.46
C PHE A 163 11.29 13.95 -17.72
N THR A 164 10.59 12.83 -17.97
CA THR A 164 10.86 11.98 -19.13
C THR A 164 10.46 12.65 -20.44
N HIS A 165 9.39 13.43 -20.44
CA HIS A 165 8.83 14.07 -21.64
C HIS A 165 9.21 15.57 -21.75
N GLY A 166 9.72 16.17 -20.68
CA GLY A 166 10.16 17.57 -20.65
C GLY A 166 11.68 17.71 -20.77
N ALA A 167 12.20 17.89 -21.97
CA ALA A 167 13.65 17.88 -22.28
C ALA A 167 14.56 18.85 -21.47
N GLN A 168 13.99 19.71 -20.62
CA GLN A 168 14.72 20.72 -19.81
C GLN A 168 14.18 20.85 -18.38
N LEU A 169 13.30 19.92 -17.92
CA LEU A 169 12.77 20.01 -16.55
C LEU A 169 13.74 19.35 -15.57
N PRO A 170 14.10 20.03 -14.46
CA PRO A 170 14.99 19.48 -13.45
C PRO A 170 14.28 18.39 -12.64
N ASP A 171 15.02 17.39 -12.14
CA ASP A 171 14.55 16.50 -11.07
C ASP A 171 14.37 17.33 -9.79
N ILE A 172 13.24 17.15 -9.12
CA ILE A 172 12.84 17.96 -7.98
C ILE A 172 12.54 17.09 -6.74
N ALA A 173 12.78 17.67 -5.57
CA ALA A 173 12.31 17.08 -4.34
C ALA A 173 10.76 17.15 -4.26
N LEU A 174 10.13 16.04 -3.85
CA LEU A 174 8.67 15.95 -3.66
C LEU A 174 8.25 16.61 -2.33
N VAL A 175 8.34 17.92 -2.30
CA VAL A 175 7.90 18.78 -1.20
C VAL A 175 7.00 19.88 -1.77
N ALA A 176 6.03 20.35 -1.00
CA ALA A 176 5.23 21.48 -1.47
C ALA A 176 6.04 22.79 -1.44
N PRO A 177 5.80 23.68 -2.40
CA PRO A 177 6.44 24.98 -2.42
C PRO A 177 5.86 25.89 -1.30
N PRO A 178 6.54 27.01 -0.98
CA PRO A 178 6.06 27.95 0.03
C PRO A 178 4.76 28.68 -0.35
N ALA A 179 4.43 28.72 -1.63
CA ALA A 179 3.20 29.32 -2.15
C ALA A 179 2.68 28.56 -3.37
N VAL A 180 1.36 28.59 -3.61
CA VAL A 180 0.75 27.92 -4.75
C VAL A 180 1.19 28.47 -6.10
N ILE A 181 1.49 29.79 -6.17
CA ILE A 181 2.06 30.42 -7.33
C ILE A 181 3.58 30.33 -7.21
N GLY A 182 4.19 29.35 -7.93
CA GLY A 182 5.64 29.24 -8.00
C GLY A 182 6.26 30.38 -8.80
N THR A 183 7.38 30.91 -8.29
CA THR A 183 8.12 32.03 -8.91
C THR A 183 9.29 31.55 -9.78
N ASN A 184 9.51 30.26 -9.83
CA ASN A 184 10.47 29.58 -10.69
C ASN A 184 9.95 28.20 -11.11
N THR A 185 10.63 27.55 -12.07
CA THR A 185 10.19 26.26 -12.62
C THR A 185 10.08 25.17 -11.56
N VAL A 186 11.00 25.10 -10.61
CA VAL A 186 10.98 24.08 -9.54
C VAL A 186 9.73 24.24 -8.67
N GLU A 187 9.48 25.45 -8.16
CA GLU A 187 8.29 25.74 -7.35
C GLU A 187 6.98 25.51 -8.13
N ALA A 188 6.94 25.89 -9.41
CA ALA A 188 5.75 25.65 -10.25
C ALA A 188 5.46 24.15 -10.43
N ILE A 189 6.48 23.32 -10.64
CA ILE A 189 6.34 21.86 -10.73
C ILE A 189 5.94 21.30 -9.37
N GLN A 190 6.57 21.69 -8.28
CA GLN A 190 6.23 21.26 -6.92
C GLN A 190 4.77 21.58 -6.59
N SER A 191 4.32 22.79 -6.94
CA SER A 191 2.91 23.18 -6.77
C SER A 191 1.96 22.25 -7.52
N GLY A 192 2.21 22.06 -8.81
CA GLY A 192 1.37 21.18 -9.65
C GLY A 192 1.36 19.73 -9.20
N ILE A 193 2.49 19.19 -8.76
CA ILE A 193 2.62 17.79 -8.33
C ILE A 193 2.08 17.60 -6.91
N MET A 194 2.52 18.38 -5.94
CA MET A 194 2.20 18.12 -4.53
C MET A 194 0.82 18.65 -4.13
N LEU A 195 0.55 19.93 -4.44
CA LEU A 195 -0.75 20.52 -4.11
C LEU A 195 -1.84 19.99 -5.06
N GLY A 196 -1.50 19.80 -6.35
CA GLY A 196 -2.41 19.19 -7.32
C GLY A 196 -2.80 17.75 -6.96
N GLU A 197 -1.92 16.98 -6.30
CA GLU A 197 -2.25 15.66 -5.77
C GLU A 197 -3.23 15.74 -4.61
N ALA A 198 -2.99 16.62 -3.65
CA ALA A 198 -3.89 16.83 -2.51
C ALA A 198 -5.29 17.26 -2.99
N ASP A 199 -5.35 18.25 -3.91
CA ASP A 199 -6.61 18.74 -4.49
C ASP A 199 -7.33 17.65 -5.29
N ARG A 200 -6.59 16.81 -6.03
CA ARG A 200 -7.15 15.67 -6.76
C ARG A 200 -7.82 14.68 -5.81
N VAL A 201 -7.12 14.30 -4.74
CA VAL A 201 -7.66 13.38 -3.72
C VAL A 201 -8.88 13.97 -3.05
N ASP A 202 -8.78 15.20 -2.57
CA ASP A 202 -9.89 15.91 -1.93
C ASP A 202 -11.11 16.02 -2.83
N GLY A 203 -10.90 16.36 -4.10
CA GLY A 203 -11.97 16.44 -5.09
C GLY A 203 -12.63 15.10 -5.37
N LEU A 204 -11.84 14.01 -5.44
CA LEU A 204 -12.37 12.66 -5.66
C LEU A 204 -13.10 12.14 -4.42
N VAL A 205 -12.56 12.34 -3.22
CA VAL A 205 -13.22 11.94 -1.96
C VAL A 205 -14.57 12.63 -1.81
N ARG A 206 -14.65 13.94 -2.07
CA ARG A 206 -15.96 14.66 -2.04
C ARG A 206 -16.96 14.09 -3.03
N ARG A 207 -16.54 13.76 -4.28
CA ARG A 207 -17.42 13.11 -5.28
C ARG A 207 -17.86 11.72 -4.83
N ILE A 208 -16.99 10.96 -4.15
CA ILE A 208 -17.34 9.66 -3.56
C ILE A 208 -18.41 9.85 -2.50
N PHE A 209 -18.27 10.83 -1.60
CA PHE A 209 -19.27 11.13 -0.58
C PHE A 209 -20.61 11.55 -1.19
N ASP A 210 -20.59 12.40 -2.24
CA ASP A 210 -21.79 12.78 -2.98
C ASP A 210 -22.50 11.56 -3.60
N GLN A 211 -21.73 10.63 -4.19
CA GLN A 211 -22.26 9.39 -4.77
C GLN A 211 -22.80 8.43 -3.72
N LEU A 212 -22.17 8.34 -2.56
CA LEU A 212 -22.61 7.49 -1.44
C LEU A 212 -23.82 8.09 -0.70
N GLY A 213 -24.00 9.41 -0.75
CA GLY A 213 -24.99 10.15 0.03
C GLY A 213 -24.63 10.31 1.51
N TYR A 214 -23.38 10.04 1.88
CA TYR A 214 -22.86 10.19 3.25
C TYR A 214 -21.33 10.31 3.23
N SER A 215 -20.75 10.88 4.31
CA SER A 215 -19.31 10.90 4.53
C SER A 215 -18.83 9.60 5.19
N ALA A 216 -17.54 9.32 5.02
CA ALA A 216 -16.83 8.20 5.63
C ALA A 216 -15.52 8.69 6.23
N LYS A 217 -14.93 7.93 7.15
CA LYS A 217 -13.56 8.20 7.61
C LYS A 217 -12.59 7.96 6.46
N VAL A 218 -11.61 8.85 6.29
CA VAL A 218 -10.60 8.77 5.22
C VAL A 218 -9.24 8.47 5.82
N ILE A 219 -8.69 7.32 5.48
CA ILE A 219 -7.38 6.85 5.96
C ILE A 219 -6.39 6.90 4.80
N ALA A 220 -5.27 7.57 5.01
CA ALA A 220 -4.17 7.56 4.05
C ALA A 220 -3.12 6.52 4.42
N THR A 221 -2.58 5.84 3.42
CA THR A 221 -1.46 4.90 3.54
C THR A 221 -0.46 5.11 2.40
N GLY A 222 0.62 4.33 2.37
CA GLY A 222 1.65 4.45 1.36
C GLY A 222 2.79 5.39 1.71
N GLY A 223 3.82 5.40 0.87
CA GLY A 223 5.10 6.05 1.17
C GLY A 223 5.06 7.56 1.22
N LEU A 224 4.08 8.21 0.58
CA LEU A 224 3.94 9.66 0.53
C LEU A 224 2.71 10.17 1.31
N ALA A 225 1.99 9.30 2.01
CA ALA A 225 0.79 9.66 2.76
C ALA A 225 1.02 10.82 3.73
N ALA A 226 2.04 10.74 4.59
CA ALA A 226 2.36 11.76 5.58
C ALA A 226 2.82 13.11 4.99
N VAL A 227 3.21 13.13 3.71
CA VAL A 227 3.59 14.37 3.02
C VAL A 227 2.35 15.03 2.42
N VAL A 228 1.50 14.24 1.74
CA VAL A 228 0.31 14.76 1.05
C VAL A 228 -0.79 15.14 2.04
N GLU A 229 -0.97 14.38 3.13
CA GLU A 229 -1.96 14.63 4.18
C GLU A 229 -1.92 16.07 4.68
N ARG A 230 -0.72 16.66 4.83
CA ARG A 230 -0.56 18.05 5.30
C ARG A 230 -1.26 19.10 4.44
N TYR A 231 -1.58 18.78 3.20
CA TYR A 231 -2.21 19.68 2.21
C TYR A 231 -3.62 19.23 1.83
N SER A 232 -4.05 18.07 2.31
CA SER A 232 -5.41 17.56 2.11
C SER A 232 -6.35 18.08 3.20
N SER A 233 -7.58 18.32 2.82
CA SER A 233 -8.68 18.71 3.71
C SER A 233 -9.64 17.57 4.02
N THR A 234 -9.44 16.40 3.40
CA THR A 234 -10.35 15.25 3.54
C THR A 234 -9.72 14.06 4.23
N ILE A 235 -8.38 13.98 4.33
CA ILE A 235 -7.69 12.89 5.03
C ILE A 235 -7.80 13.11 6.53
N ASP A 236 -8.34 12.12 7.26
CA ASP A 236 -8.53 12.18 8.71
C ASP A 236 -7.33 11.61 9.48
N GLU A 237 -6.64 10.61 8.91
CA GLU A 237 -5.56 9.89 9.59
C GLU A 237 -4.62 9.22 8.61
N VAL A 238 -3.34 9.10 8.99
CA VAL A 238 -2.32 8.37 8.23
C VAL A 238 -1.95 7.08 8.97
N ASN A 239 -2.03 5.95 8.26
CA ASN A 239 -1.57 4.65 8.73
C ASN A 239 -0.65 4.01 7.69
N THR A 240 0.66 4.11 7.88
CA THR A 240 1.66 3.60 6.93
C THR A 240 1.85 2.08 6.96
N GLU A 241 1.22 1.40 7.92
CA GLU A 241 1.32 -0.05 8.13
C GLU A 241 0.05 -0.79 7.65
N LEU A 242 -0.92 -0.07 7.08
CA LEU A 242 -2.28 -0.57 6.80
C LEU A 242 -2.26 -1.87 5.99
N THR A 243 -1.53 -1.92 4.88
CA THR A 243 -1.44 -3.10 4.01
C THR A 243 -0.86 -4.31 4.74
N LEU A 244 0.21 -4.10 5.54
CA LEU A 244 0.81 -5.18 6.34
C LEU A 244 -0.14 -5.69 7.41
N GLU A 245 -0.90 -4.80 8.03
CA GLU A 245 -1.91 -5.15 9.03
C GLU A 245 -3.04 -5.98 8.40
N GLY A 246 -3.47 -5.63 7.19
CA GLY A 246 -4.44 -6.42 6.43
C GLY A 246 -3.93 -7.83 6.13
N LEU A 247 -2.68 -7.95 5.70
CA LEU A 247 -2.03 -9.24 5.47
C LEU A 247 -1.94 -10.07 6.76
N ARG A 248 -1.62 -9.44 7.89
CA ARG A 248 -1.63 -10.10 9.19
C ARG A 248 -3.01 -10.66 9.54
N LEU A 249 -4.06 -9.85 9.43
CA LEU A 249 -5.43 -10.26 9.73
C LEU A 249 -5.90 -11.42 8.85
N ILE A 250 -5.58 -11.38 7.55
CA ILE A 250 -5.92 -12.44 6.60
C ILE A 250 -5.18 -13.74 6.96
N ALA A 251 -3.88 -13.65 7.28
CA ALA A 251 -3.10 -14.81 7.69
C ALA A 251 -3.58 -15.38 9.03
N ASP A 252 -3.81 -14.55 10.03
CA ASP A 252 -4.32 -14.99 11.34
C ASP A 252 -5.63 -15.77 11.24
N ARG A 253 -6.51 -15.36 10.31
CA ARG A 253 -7.74 -16.10 10.05
C ARG A 253 -7.48 -17.45 9.38
N ALA A 254 -6.56 -17.50 8.42
CA ALA A 254 -6.31 -18.70 7.62
C ALA A 254 -5.56 -19.80 8.39
N TYR A 255 -4.73 -19.42 9.38
CA TYR A 255 -3.91 -20.33 10.16
C TYR A 255 -4.50 -20.70 11.54
N ARG A 256 -5.69 -20.19 11.88
CA ARG A 256 -6.50 -20.63 13.05
C ARG A 256 -7.30 -21.88 12.72
#